data_2487beb2b72ce745a98be68c3ddddd70
#
_entry.id   2487beb2b72ce745a98be68c3ddddd70
#
_cell.length_a   1.000
_cell.length_b   1.000
_cell.length_c   1.000
_cell.angle_alpha   90.00
_cell.angle_beta   90.00
_cell.angle_gamma   90.00
#
_symmetry.space_group_name_H-M   'P 1'
#
loop_
_entity.id
_entity.type
_entity.pdbx_description
1 polymer ?
#
loop_
_entity_poly.entity_id
_entity_poly.type
_entity_poly.pdbx_seq_one_letter_code
_entity_poly.pdbx_strand_id
1 'polypeptide(L)'
;MVTMMREFYAIDQYPFNEDLTRSNFHQFVQNQDLGSAFVMYNEGNEVIGYVILTYIFSFEFGGRIAFLDELFLNEKARGKGYGKLAVDFVKDFAKEQGLKVVMLEIERHNKNALLLYLNKGFKEHYRNLMIYSPQN
;
A
#
# COMPACT_ATOMS: atom_id res chain seq x y z
N MET A 1 -0.05 5.68 -12.93
CA MET A 1 -0.35 4.78 -11.80
C MET A 1 -1.45 3.77 -12.10
N VAL A 2 -2.54 4.16 -12.75
CA VAL A 2 -3.66 3.24 -13.04
C VAL A 2 -3.22 2.03 -13.88
N THR A 3 -2.33 2.22 -14.84
CA THR A 3 -1.79 1.11 -15.64
C THR A 3 -1.07 0.09 -14.76
N MET A 4 -0.29 0.56 -13.78
CA MET A 4 0.39 -0.31 -12.83
C MET A 4 -0.60 -1.01 -11.89
N MET A 5 -1.69 -0.35 -11.53
CA MET A 5 -2.74 -0.98 -10.74
C MET A 5 -3.37 -2.15 -11.48
N ARG A 6 -3.57 -2.03 -12.79
CA ARG A 6 -4.06 -3.13 -13.61
C ARG A 6 -3.12 -4.33 -13.52
N GLU A 7 -1.81 -4.11 -13.63
CA GLU A 7 -0.81 -5.17 -13.52
C GLU A 7 -0.83 -5.80 -12.12
N PHE A 8 -0.92 -4.97 -11.09
CA PHE A 8 -0.93 -5.44 -9.71
C PHE A 8 -2.13 -6.35 -9.43
N TYR A 9 -3.32 -5.93 -9.85
CA TYR A 9 -4.55 -6.70 -9.61
C TYR A 9 -4.56 -8.02 -10.39
N ALA A 10 -3.91 -8.05 -11.55
CA ALA A 10 -3.82 -9.25 -12.36
C ALA A 10 -2.97 -10.36 -11.71
N ILE A 11 -2.02 -10.02 -10.84
CA ILE A 11 -1.16 -11.00 -10.17
C ILE A 11 -1.99 -12.01 -9.37
N ASP A 12 -2.95 -11.52 -8.59
CA ASP A 12 -3.83 -12.36 -7.77
C ASP A 12 -5.22 -12.52 -8.38
N GLN A 13 -5.38 -12.18 -9.66
CA GLN A 13 -6.62 -12.33 -10.43
C GLN A 13 -7.80 -11.56 -9.82
N TYR A 14 -7.53 -10.42 -9.18
CA TYR A 14 -8.60 -9.54 -8.70
C TYR A 14 -9.25 -8.79 -9.86
N PRO A 15 -10.57 -8.56 -9.79
CA PRO A 15 -11.24 -7.80 -10.83
C PRO A 15 -10.73 -6.36 -10.89
N PHE A 16 -10.66 -5.80 -12.10
CA PHE A 16 -10.18 -4.45 -12.31
C PHE A 16 -11.12 -3.72 -13.28
N ASN A 17 -11.67 -2.61 -12.82
CA ASN A 17 -12.48 -1.71 -13.64
C ASN A 17 -11.69 -0.40 -13.81
N GLU A 18 -11.17 -0.18 -15.01
CA GLU A 18 -10.30 0.97 -15.25
C GLU A 18 -11.00 2.31 -15.05
N ASP A 19 -12.22 2.47 -15.54
CA ASP A 19 -12.96 3.73 -15.42
C ASP A 19 -13.25 4.07 -13.97
N LEU A 20 -13.68 3.07 -13.20
CA LEU A 20 -13.92 3.26 -11.77
C LEU A 20 -12.62 3.60 -11.03
N THR A 21 -11.54 2.89 -11.36
CA THR A 21 -10.24 3.12 -10.72
C THR A 21 -9.72 4.53 -11.01
N ARG A 22 -9.86 5.02 -12.26
CA ARG A 22 -9.46 6.38 -12.61
C ARG A 22 -10.26 7.42 -11.84
N SER A 23 -11.57 7.22 -11.77
CA SER A 23 -12.46 8.12 -11.03
C SER A 23 -12.10 8.14 -9.55
N ASN A 24 -11.91 6.98 -8.95
CA ASN A 24 -11.52 6.87 -7.54
C ASN A 24 -10.16 7.47 -7.27
N PHE A 25 -9.20 7.24 -8.15
CA PHE A 25 -7.86 7.81 -8.00
C PHE A 25 -7.89 9.34 -8.06
N HIS A 26 -8.67 9.89 -8.98
CA HIS A 26 -8.84 11.33 -9.10
C HIS A 26 -9.42 11.93 -7.79
N GLN A 27 -10.46 11.30 -7.25
CA GLN A 27 -11.03 11.72 -5.98
C GLN A 27 -10.03 11.60 -4.84
N PHE A 28 -9.27 10.52 -4.82
CA PHE A 28 -8.30 10.22 -3.77
C PHE A 28 -7.20 11.29 -3.69
N VAL A 29 -6.60 11.64 -4.84
CA VAL A 29 -5.49 12.60 -4.85
C VAL A 29 -5.92 14.02 -4.56
N GLN A 30 -7.20 14.33 -4.70
CA GLN A 30 -7.73 15.67 -4.38
C GLN A 30 -8.05 15.84 -2.90
N ASN A 31 -8.06 14.78 -2.12
CA ASN A 31 -8.40 14.85 -0.70
C ASN A 31 -7.28 14.23 0.15
N GLN A 32 -6.45 15.10 0.72
CA GLN A 32 -5.29 14.68 1.52
C GLN A 32 -5.67 13.92 2.79
N ASP A 33 -6.91 14.04 3.25
CA ASP A 33 -7.36 13.31 4.43
C ASP A 33 -7.63 11.83 4.14
N LEU A 34 -7.84 11.47 2.88
CA LEU A 34 -8.07 10.07 2.50
C LEU A 34 -6.79 9.25 2.54
N GLY A 35 -5.67 9.85 2.17
CA GLY A 35 -4.40 9.13 2.12
C GLY A 35 -3.37 9.83 1.27
N SER A 36 -2.34 9.09 0.89
CA SER A 36 -1.24 9.59 0.06
C SER A 36 -0.83 8.54 -0.95
N ALA A 37 -0.51 8.97 -2.17
CA ALA A 37 -0.02 8.09 -3.23
C ALA A 37 1.37 8.57 -3.67
N PHE A 38 2.28 7.62 -3.86
CA PHE A 38 3.66 7.90 -4.22
C PHE A 38 4.05 7.05 -5.43
N VAL A 39 4.70 7.68 -6.40
CA VAL A 39 5.28 7.00 -7.55
C VAL A 39 6.76 6.77 -7.27
N MET A 40 7.25 5.59 -7.57
CA MET A 40 8.65 5.22 -7.34
C MET A 40 9.42 5.29 -8.65
N TYR A 41 10.60 5.89 -8.59
CA TYR A 41 11.53 6.00 -9.72
C TYR A 41 12.85 5.31 -9.39
N ASN A 42 13.48 4.70 -10.40
CA ASN A 42 14.85 4.19 -10.24
C ASN A 42 15.87 5.32 -10.49
N GLU A 43 17.16 4.98 -10.44
CA GLU A 43 18.23 5.96 -10.67
C GLU A 43 18.18 6.57 -12.07
N GLY A 44 17.61 5.86 -13.05
CA GLY A 44 17.42 6.35 -14.42
C GLY A 44 16.15 7.15 -14.63
N ASN A 45 15.44 7.54 -13.56
CA ASN A 45 14.17 8.25 -13.60
C ASN A 45 13.05 7.49 -14.32
N GLU A 46 13.12 6.18 -14.34
CA GLU A 46 12.04 5.34 -14.85
C GLU A 46 11.08 5.00 -13.72
N VAL A 47 9.78 5.02 -14.03
CA VAL A 47 8.73 4.63 -13.07
C VAL A 47 8.81 3.12 -12.86
N ILE A 48 9.00 2.69 -11.62
CA ILE A 48 9.17 1.27 -11.29
C ILE A 48 8.09 0.72 -10.35
N GLY A 49 7.28 1.56 -9.78
CA GLY A 49 6.24 1.10 -8.85
C GLY A 49 5.50 2.25 -8.20
N TYR A 50 4.69 1.90 -7.21
CA TYR A 50 3.94 2.90 -6.45
C TYR A 50 3.62 2.40 -5.05
N VAL A 51 3.27 3.34 -4.18
CA VAL A 51 2.80 3.08 -2.81
C VAL A 51 1.52 3.87 -2.60
N ILE A 52 0.51 3.24 -2.02
CA ILE A 52 -0.71 3.94 -1.59
C ILE A 52 -0.90 3.69 -0.10
N LEU A 53 -1.01 4.79 0.65
CA LEU A 53 -1.39 4.78 2.06
C LEU A 53 -2.79 5.36 2.18
N THR A 54 -3.67 4.68 2.91
CA THR A 54 -4.98 5.20 3.27
C THR A 54 -5.00 5.49 4.76
N TYR A 55 -5.76 6.51 5.18
CA TYR A 55 -5.76 6.93 6.57
C TYR A 55 -7.05 6.55 7.28
N ILE A 56 -6.89 6.17 8.54
CA ILE A 56 -8.00 5.86 9.43
C ILE A 56 -7.73 6.59 10.74
N PHE A 57 -8.77 7.16 11.34
CA PHE A 57 -8.66 7.71 12.68
C PHE A 57 -8.98 6.62 13.69
N SER A 58 -8.03 6.32 14.58
CA SER A 58 -8.16 5.19 15.51
C SER A 58 -8.07 5.70 16.94
N PHE A 59 -9.14 5.51 17.69
CA PHE A 59 -9.11 5.81 19.11
C PHE A 59 -8.22 4.82 19.87
N GLU A 60 -8.20 3.57 19.44
CA GLU A 60 -7.36 2.54 20.08
C GLU A 60 -5.89 2.92 20.02
N PHE A 61 -5.42 3.40 18.84
CA PHE A 61 -4.01 3.74 18.65
C PHE A 61 -3.71 5.22 18.92
N GLY A 62 -4.72 5.98 19.31
CA GLY A 62 -4.51 7.36 19.80
C GLY A 62 -4.44 8.43 18.71
N GLY A 63 -4.95 8.18 17.52
CA GLY A 63 -4.99 9.18 16.47
C GLY A 63 -5.02 8.59 15.08
N ARG A 64 -4.49 9.35 14.12
CA ARG A 64 -4.49 8.90 12.73
C ARG A 64 -3.48 7.77 12.52
N ILE A 65 -3.91 6.72 11.86
CA ILE A 65 -3.05 5.61 11.44
C ILE A 65 -3.10 5.51 9.92
N ALA A 66 -2.11 4.84 9.34
CA ALA A 66 -2.10 4.52 7.92
C ALA A 66 -2.29 3.03 7.69
N PHE A 67 -3.00 2.71 6.62
CA PHE A 67 -3.05 1.38 6.07
C PHE A 67 -2.20 1.40 4.81
N LEU A 68 -1.17 0.55 4.73
CA LEU A 68 -0.39 0.38 3.51
C LEU A 68 -1.27 -0.45 2.57
N ASP A 69 -2.06 0.27 1.79
CA ASP A 69 -3.11 -0.33 0.98
C ASP A 69 -2.55 -1.06 -0.22
N GLU A 70 -1.56 -0.44 -0.89
CA GLU A 70 -0.92 -1.05 -2.05
C GLU A 70 0.56 -0.67 -2.09
N LEU A 71 1.38 -1.66 -2.38
CA LEU A 71 2.81 -1.51 -2.70
C LEU A 71 3.09 -2.39 -3.90
N PHE A 72 3.42 -1.78 -5.03
CA PHE A 72 3.65 -2.48 -6.27
C PHE A 72 5.02 -2.11 -6.85
N LEU A 73 5.74 -3.12 -7.32
CA LEU A 73 6.93 -2.98 -8.14
C LEU A 73 6.69 -3.71 -9.45
N ASN A 74 7.03 -3.07 -10.57
CA ASN A 74 6.92 -3.78 -11.84
C ASN A 74 7.92 -4.94 -11.90
N GLU A 75 7.71 -5.86 -12.84
CA GLU A 75 8.47 -7.11 -12.88
C GLU A 75 9.98 -6.87 -12.97
N LYS A 76 10.40 -5.90 -13.77
CA LYS A 76 11.82 -5.60 -13.97
C LYS A 76 12.50 -5.03 -12.73
N ALA A 77 11.73 -4.44 -11.84
CA ALA A 77 12.26 -3.80 -10.63
C ALA A 77 12.36 -4.76 -9.44
N ARG A 78 11.79 -5.96 -9.55
CA ARG A 78 11.77 -6.92 -8.45
C ARG A 78 13.13 -7.56 -8.23
N GLY A 79 13.38 -7.96 -6.98
CA GLY A 79 14.61 -8.64 -6.63
C GLY A 79 15.84 -7.74 -6.54
N LYS A 80 15.68 -6.43 -6.52
CA LYS A 80 16.77 -5.45 -6.49
C LYS A 80 16.82 -4.61 -5.21
N GLY A 81 15.99 -4.95 -4.22
CA GLY A 81 15.95 -4.22 -2.96
C GLY A 81 15.04 -3.01 -2.92
N TYR A 82 14.32 -2.70 -3.99
CA TYR A 82 13.41 -1.54 -4.02
C TYR A 82 12.23 -1.69 -3.04
N GLY A 83 11.76 -2.92 -2.82
CA GLY A 83 10.70 -3.17 -1.82
C GLY A 83 11.13 -2.76 -0.42
N LYS A 84 12.36 -3.07 -0.05
CA LYS A 84 12.92 -2.69 1.26
C LYS A 84 13.01 -1.17 1.40
N LEU A 85 13.47 -0.50 0.34
CA LEU A 85 13.56 0.96 0.33
C LEU A 85 12.17 1.61 0.42
N ALA A 86 11.18 1.03 -0.25
CA ALA A 86 9.81 1.53 -0.19
C ALA A 86 9.25 1.41 1.23
N VAL A 87 9.47 0.29 1.90
CA VAL A 87 9.01 0.11 3.28
C VAL A 87 9.73 1.06 4.22
N ASP A 88 11.02 1.27 4.04
CA ASP A 88 11.78 2.26 4.83
C ASP A 88 11.20 3.67 4.62
N PHE A 89 10.87 4.02 3.38
CA PHE A 89 10.23 5.29 3.08
C PHE A 89 8.90 5.45 3.82
N VAL A 90 8.06 4.41 3.79
CA VAL A 90 6.77 4.43 4.47
C VAL A 90 6.95 4.65 5.98
N LYS A 91 7.91 3.97 6.58
CA LYS A 91 8.20 4.13 8.01
C LYS A 91 8.63 5.56 8.35
N ASP A 92 9.53 6.13 7.54
CA ASP A 92 10.00 7.50 7.74
C ASP A 92 8.87 8.51 7.54
N PHE A 93 8.08 8.32 6.49
CA PHE A 93 6.93 9.18 6.21
C PHE A 93 5.91 9.14 7.36
N ALA A 94 5.62 7.95 7.86
CA ALA A 94 4.69 7.79 8.98
C ALA A 94 5.18 8.55 10.22
N LYS A 95 6.47 8.46 10.52
CA LYS A 95 7.06 9.17 11.64
C LYS A 95 6.97 10.68 11.46
N GLU A 96 7.30 11.19 10.27
CA GLU A 96 7.24 12.62 9.97
C GLU A 96 5.83 13.17 10.07
N GLN A 97 4.84 12.38 9.63
CA GLN A 97 3.44 12.80 9.63
C GLN A 97 2.72 12.57 10.96
N GLY A 98 3.41 12.01 11.95
CA GLY A 98 2.80 11.71 13.24
C GLY A 98 1.77 10.60 13.20
N LEU A 99 1.86 9.70 12.23
CA LEU A 99 0.97 8.54 12.15
C LEU A 99 1.32 7.58 13.27
N LYS A 100 0.32 7.11 14.00
CA LYS A 100 0.53 6.31 15.20
C LYS A 100 0.93 4.86 14.91
N VAL A 101 0.41 4.33 13.81
CA VAL A 101 0.62 2.94 13.39
C VAL A 101 0.53 2.87 11.87
N VAL A 102 1.27 1.96 11.28
CA VAL A 102 1.08 1.55 9.89
C VAL A 102 0.66 0.09 9.91
N MET A 103 -0.48 -0.21 9.33
CA MET A 103 -1.01 -1.56 9.18
C MET A 103 -0.97 -1.99 7.74
N LEU A 104 -0.97 -3.29 7.50
CA LEU A 104 -1.10 -3.85 6.15
C LEU A 104 -1.69 -5.26 6.24
N GLU A 105 -2.18 -5.74 5.11
CA GLU A 105 -2.63 -7.12 4.96
C GLU A 105 -1.72 -7.85 3.99
N ILE A 106 -1.49 -9.12 4.23
CA ILE A 106 -0.64 -9.97 3.39
C ILE A 106 -1.44 -11.21 3.01
N GLU A 107 -1.45 -11.52 1.71
CA GLU A 107 -2.02 -12.79 1.25
C GLU A 107 -1.27 -13.95 1.88
N ARG A 108 -2.00 -14.99 2.32
CA ARG A 108 -1.41 -16.12 3.05
C ARG A 108 -0.28 -16.82 2.29
N HIS A 109 -0.38 -16.84 0.96
CA HIS A 109 0.62 -17.50 0.11
C HIS A 109 1.88 -16.64 -0.10
N ASN A 110 1.84 -15.36 0.25
CA ASN A 110 2.93 -14.42 -0.04
C ASN A 110 3.96 -14.41 1.08
N LYS A 111 4.77 -15.48 1.13
CA LYS A 111 5.78 -15.64 2.17
C LYS A 111 6.91 -14.63 2.06
N ASN A 112 7.24 -14.19 0.84
CA ASN A 112 8.30 -13.19 0.63
C ASN A 112 7.89 -11.84 1.21
N ALA A 113 6.63 -11.43 1.03
CA ALA A 113 6.13 -10.21 1.63
C ALA A 113 6.16 -10.29 3.14
N LEU A 114 5.72 -11.41 3.71
CA LEU A 114 5.73 -11.59 5.16
C LEU A 114 7.15 -11.42 5.72
N LEU A 115 8.14 -12.07 5.11
CA LEU A 115 9.53 -11.95 5.53
C LEU A 115 10.04 -10.51 5.43
N LEU A 116 9.70 -9.82 4.35
CA LEU A 116 10.08 -8.42 4.16
C LEU A 116 9.58 -7.57 5.31
N TYR A 117 8.29 -7.66 5.63
CA TYR A 117 7.71 -6.81 6.66
C TYR A 117 8.18 -7.17 8.06
N LEU A 118 8.34 -8.46 8.36
CA LEU A 118 8.90 -8.87 9.64
C LEU A 118 10.33 -8.34 9.82
N ASN A 119 11.16 -8.39 8.77
CA ASN A 119 12.52 -7.86 8.80
C ASN A 119 12.55 -6.34 8.99
N LYS A 120 11.49 -5.64 8.60
CA LYS A 120 11.38 -4.18 8.74
C LYS A 120 10.70 -3.75 10.04
N GLY A 121 10.48 -4.70 10.95
CA GLY A 121 9.95 -4.40 12.29
C GLY A 121 8.43 -4.46 12.41
N PHE A 122 7.74 -4.89 11.38
CA PHE A 122 6.30 -5.13 11.47
C PHE A 122 6.06 -6.41 12.30
N LYS A 123 4.94 -6.44 12.99
CA LYS A 123 4.55 -7.58 13.82
C LYS A 123 3.17 -8.05 13.40
N GLU A 124 2.93 -9.36 13.44
CA GLU A 124 1.60 -9.87 13.19
C GLU A 124 0.63 -9.41 14.26
N HIS A 125 -0.55 -9.02 13.83
CA HIS A 125 -1.60 -8.53 14.70
C HIS A 125 -2.75 -9.54 14.70
N TYR A 126 -2.91 -10.25 15.80
CA TYR A 126 -3.80 -11.42 15.86
C TYR A 126 -5.24 -11.02 16.13
N ARG A 127 -5.91 -10.52 15.09
CA ARG A 127 -7.34 -10.24 15.08
C ARG A 127 -7.93 -10.74 13.77
N ASN A 128 -9.18 -11.17 13.83
CA ASN A 128 -9.88 -11.59 12.63
C ASN A 128 -10.55 -10.40 11.96
N LEU A 129 -10.32 -10.23 10.68
CA LEU A 129 -11.01 -9.25 9.86
C LEU A 129 -12.27 -9.89 9.30
N MET A 130 -13.40 -9.17 9.37
CA MET A 130 -14.67 -9.63 8.80
C MET A 130 -15.17 -8.59 7.81
N ILE A 131 -15.79 -9.03 6.73
CA ILE A 131 -16.26 -8.18 5.64
C ILE A 131 -17.76 -8.39 5.44
N TYR A 132 -18.48 -7.29 5.27
CA TYR A 132 -19.87 -7.30 4.79
C TYR A 132 -19.97 -6.32 3.63
N SER A 133 -20.53 -6.76 2.49
CA SER A 133 -20.66 -5.93 1.29
C SER A 133 -22.13 -5.54 1.09
N PRO A 134 -22.50 -4.29 1.41
CA PRO A 134 -23.93 -3.90 1.36
C PRO A 134 -24.52 -3.84 -0.05
N GLN A 135 -23.69 -3.78 -1.10
CA GLN A 135 -24.14 -3.72 -2.49
C GLN A 135 -24.38 -5.09 -3.13
N ASN A 136 -24.19 -6.16 -2.40
CA ASN A 136 -24.39 -7.53 -2.92
C ASN A 136 -25.74 -8.11 -2.53
#